data_c8b9b2f349ce4dcac42a629275d7ef68
#
_entry.id   c8b9b2f349ce4dcac42a629275d7ef68
#
_cell.length_a   1.000
_cell.length_b   1.000
_cell.length_c   1.000
_cell.angle_alpha   90.00
_cell.angle_beta   90.00
_cell.angle_gamma   90.00
#
_symmetry.space_group_name_H-M   'P 1'
#
loop_
_entity.id
_entity.type
_entity.pdbx_description
1 polymer ?
#
loop_
_entity_poly.entity_id
_entity_poly.type
_entity_poly.pdbx_seq_one_letter_code
_entity_poly.pdbx_strand_id
1 'polypeptide(L)'
;MLLVFSDPHCGPCEQLAPHLVRLHAANAANELSIVMIGRGDPRENSEKAKQHGFKFPVALQRQWEVSTQYGIFATPVGFLIREDGVIARDVGKGVEGILALVN
;
A
#
# COMPACT_ATOMS: atom_id res chain seq x y z
N MET A 1 -8.90 -6.11 -3.66
CA MET A 1 -7.56 -5.93 -3.06
C MET A 1 -7.12 -4.49 -3.19
N LEU A 2 -6.61 -3.94 -2.15
CA LEU A 2 -5.97 -2.63 -2.16
C LEU A 2 -4.46 -2.83 -2.28
N LEU A 3 -3.88 -2.41 -3.39
CA LEU A 3 -2.44 -2.49 -3.64
C LEU A 3 -1.83 -1.11 -3.39
N VAL A 4 -0.88 -1.03 -2.45
CA VAL A 4 -0.29 0.24 -2.02
C VAL A 4 1.21 0.23 -2.27
N PHE A 5 1.68 1.23 -3.01
CA PHE A 5 3.12 1.47 -3.20
C PHE A 5 3.61 2.45 -2.13
N SER A 6 4.64 2.07 -1.41
CA SER A 6 5.14 2.81 -0.25
C SER A 6 6.67 2.85 -0.22
N ASP A 7 7.21 3.67 0.67
CA ASP A 7 8.66 3.83 0.85
C ASP A 7 8.92 4.13 2.34
N PRO A 8 9.95 3.54 2.97
CA PRO A 8 10.24 3.78 4.38
C PRO A 8 10.69 5.20 4.70
N HIS A 9 11.11 5.98 3.69
CA HIS A 9 11.57 7.35 3.86
C HIS A 9 10.54 8.39 3.36
N CYS A 10 9.28 8.03 3.34
CA CYS A 10 8.20 8.87 2.80
C CYS A 10 7.30 9.33 3.94
N GLY A 11 7.22 10.64 4.15
CA GLY A 11 6.38 11.22 5.20
C GLY A 11 4.90 10.86 5.09
N PRO A 12 4.26 11.10 3.94
CA PRO A 12 2.86 10.69 3.74
C PRO A 12 2.63 9.18 3.88
N CYS A 13 3.63 8.35 3.54
CA CYS A 13 3.54 6.91 3.78
C CYS A 13 3.45 6.59 5.26
N GLU A 14 4.21 7.31 6.09
CA GLU A 14 4.13 7.18 7.55
C GLU A 14 2.75 7.57 8.07
N GLN A 15 2.17 8.62 7.53
CA GLN A 15 0.82 9.06 7.92
C GLN A 15 -0.24 8.06 7.50
N LEU A 16 -0.05 7.39 6.37
CA LEU A 16 -0.99 6.40 5.85
C LEU A 16 -0.96 5.10 6.66
N ALA A 17 0.20 4.70 7.18
CA ALA A 17 0.40 3.41 7.81
C ALA A 17 -0.63 3.06 8.88
N PRO A 18 -0.93 3.91 9.88
CA PRO A 18 -1.94 3.57 10.89
C PRO A 18 -3.33 3.37 10.30
N HIS A 19 -3.66 4.09 9.25
CA HIS A 19 -4.96 3.92 8.56
C HIS A 19 -5.05 2.55 7.91
N LEU A 20 -3.97 2.08 7.28
CA LEU A 20 -3.93 0.75 6.66
C LEU A 20 -4.06 -0.36 7.70
N VAL A 21 -3.40 -0.20 8.85
CA VAL A 21 -3.50 -1.16 9.96
C VAL A 21 -4.95 -1.27 10.43
N ARG A 22 -5.62 -0.14 10.62
CA ARG A 22 -7.02 -0.12 11.05
C ARG A 22 -7.95 -0.70 10.00
N LEU A 23 -7.73 -0.36 8.72
CA LEU A 23 -8.51 -0.91 7.61
C LEU A 23 -8.40 -2.43 7.55
N HIS A 24 -7.19 -2.94 7.67
CA HIS A 24 -6.95 -4.38 7.64
C HIS A 24 -7.66 -5.07 8.81
N ALA A 25 -7.55 -4.54 10.02
CA ALA A 25 -8.18 -5.10 11.20
C ALA A 25 -9.71 -5.08 11.08
N ALA A 26 -10.27 -3.98 10.60
CA ALA A 26 -11.72 -3.82 10.45
C ALA A 26 -12.30 -4.74 9.37
N ASN A 27 -11.49 -5.14 8.40
CA ASN A 27 -11.91 -5.97 7.26
C ASN A 27 -11.34 -7.38 7.30
N ALA A 28 -10.83 -7.82 8.44
CA ALA A 28 -10.21 -9.15 8.58
C ALA A 28 -11.17 -10.29 8.25
N ALA A 29 -12.46 -10.11 8.54
CA ALA A 29 -13.51 -11.09 8.24
C ALA A 29 -14.21 -10.81 6.91
N ASN A 30 -13.83 -9.74 6.22
CA ASN A 30 -14.41 -9.32 4.94
C ASN A 30 -13.43 -9.60 3.79
N GLU A 31 -13.79 -9.18 2.60
CA GLU A 31 -13.07 -9.52 1.39
C GLU A 31 -12.00 -8.51 0.98
N LEU A 32 -11.82 -7.41 1.72
CA LEU A 32 -10.79 -6.45 1.39
C LEU A 32 -9.44 -6.96 1.90
N SER A 33 -8.58 -7.35 0.97
CA SER A 33 -7.19 -7.66 1.29
C SER A 33 -6.31 -6.46 0.93
N ILE A 34 -5.23 -6.31 1.69
CA ILE A 34 -4.24 -5.25 1.46
C ILE A 34 -2.91 -5.90 1.15
N VAL A 35 -2.24 -5.41 0.11
CA VAL A 35 -0.87 -5.80 -0.23
C VAL A 35 -0.07 -4.52 -0.42
N MET A 36 1.08 -4.44 0.23
CA MET A 36 1.97 -3.29 0.10
C MET A 36 3.20 -3.68 -0.73
N ILE A 37 3.62 -2.79 -1.61
CA ILE A 37 4.91 -2.88 -2.30
C ILE A 37 5.82 -1.83 -1.68
N GLY A 38 6.80 -2.28 -0.90
CA GLY A 38 7.77 -1.40 -0.24
C GLY A 38 8.99 -1.18 -1.12
N ARG A 39 9.35 0.08 -1.34
CA ARG A 39 10.51 0.45 -2.14
C ARG A 39 11.75 0.54 -1.25
N GLY A 40 12.90 0.17 -1.80
CA GLY A 40 14.20 0.41 -1.15
C GLY A 40 14.69 -0.76 -0.32
N ASP A 41 15.41 -0.44 0.75
CA ASP A 41 16.12 -1.43 1.57
C ASP A 41 15.14 -2.40 2.27
N PRO A 42 15.34 -3.72 2.11
CA PRO A 42 14.50 -4.72 2.77
C PRO A 42 14.49 -4.60 4.30
N ARG A 43 15.62 -4.26 4.90
CA ARG A 43 15.71 -4.12 6.35
C ARG A 43 14.86 -2.94 6.85
N GLU A 44 14.97 -1.79 6.18
CA GLU A 44 14.19 -0.61 6.55
C GLU A 44 12.69 -0.86 6.40
N ASN A 45 12.30 -1.54 5.30
CA ASN A 45 10.90 -1.93 5.09
C ASN A 45 10.41 -2.89 6.18
N SER A 46 11.25 -3.84 6.57
CA SER A 46 10.93 -4.79 7.64
C SER A 46 10.76 -4.08 8.99
N GLU A 47 11.64 -3.14 9.29
CA GLU A 47 11.57 -2.35 10.53
C GLU A 47 10.29 -1.52 10.58
N LYS A 48 9.91 -0.88 9.46
CA LYS A 48 8.67 -0.12 9.38
C LYS A 48 7.44 -1.01 9.55
N ALA A 49 7.45 -2.19 8.94
CA ALA A 49 6.35 -3.14 9.09
C ALA A 49 6.16 -3.55 10.55
N LYS A 50 7.25 -3.79 11.27
CA LYS A 50 7.21 -4.11 12.70
C LYS A 50 6.75 -2.92 13.54
N GLN A 51 7.31 -1.76 13.25
CA GLN A 51 6.98 -0.52 13.98
C GLN A 51 5.49 -0.20 13.90
N HIS A 52 4.89 -0.34 12.73
CA HIS A 52 3.48 -0.04 12.51
C HIS A 52 2.55 -1.21 12.83
N GLY A 53 3.10 -2.41 12.98
CA GLY A 53 2.30 -3.61 13.25
C GLY A 53 1.53 -4.10 12.05
N PHE A 54 2.12 -4.05 10.85
CA PHE A 54 1.48 -4.55 9.63
C PHE A 54 1.22 -6.05 9.73
N LYS A 55 -0.03 -6.44 9.50
CA LYS A 55 -0.47 -7.85 9.45
C LYS A 55 -0.78 -8.31 8.03
N PHE A 56 -0.64 -7.44 7.05
CA PHE A 56 -0.85 -7.75 5.63
C PHE A 56 0.49 -7.97 4.94
N PRO A 57 0.50 -8.65 3.77
CA PRO A 57 1.73 -8.91 3.03
C PRO A 57 2.42 -7.63 2.55
N VAL A 58 3.74 -7.61 2.68
CA VAL A 58 4.59 -6.55 2.15
C VAL A 58 5.59 -7.19 1.20
N ALA A 59 5.45 -6.92 -0.09
CA ALA A 59 6.43 -7.29 -1.10
C ALA A 59 7.39 -6.14 -1.31
N LEU A 60 8.53 -6.40 -1.94
CA LEU A 60 9.61 -5.42 -2.05
C LEU A 60 9.98 -5.14 -3.49
N GLN A 61 10.33 -3.88 -3.76
CA GLN A 61 11.04 -3.48 -4.97
C GLN A 61 12.24 -2.62 -4.56
N ARG A 62 13.38 -2.80 -5.20
CA ARG A 62 14.58 -2.01 -4.85
C ARG A 62 14.44 -0.57 -5.28
N GLN A 63 13.94 -0.36 -6.48
CA GLN A 63 13.75 0.94 -7.08
C GLN A 63 12.28 1.11 -7.48
N TRP A 64 12.00 1.09 -8.76
CA TRP A 64 10.66 1.30 -9.31
C TRP A 64 10.22 0.14 -10.21
N GLU A 65 10.80 -1.06 -10.04
CA GLU A 65 10.61 -2.20 -10.95
C GLU A 65 9.14 -2.58 -11.13
N VAL A 66 8.44 -2.77 -10.01
CA VAL A 66 7.00 -3.09 -10.04
C VAL A 66 6.19 -1.84 -10.40
N SER A 67 6.56 -0.71 -9.80
CA SER A 67 5.88 0.58 -10.05
C SER A 67 5.88 0.96 -11.53
N THR A 68 6.97 0.69 -12.24
CA THR A 68 7.09 1.00 -13.66
C THR A 68 5.99 0.32 -14.47
N GLN A 69 5.62 -0.89 -14.12
CA GLN A 69 4.55 -1.62 -14.81
C GLN A 69 3.19 -0.96 -14.63
N TYR A 70 3.03 -0.17 -13.57
CA TYR A 70 1.81 0.58 -13.28
C TYR A 70 1.93 2.06 -13.68
N GLY A 71 3.08 2.48 -14.21
CA GLY A 71 3.34 3.87 -14.55
C GLY A 71 3.51 4.78 -13.34
N ILE A 72 3.96 4.24 -12.21
CA ILE A 72 4.02 4.95 -10.93
C ILE A 72 5.46 5.23 -10.53
N PHE A 73 5.75 6.50 -10.23
CA PHE A 73 7.07 6.95 -9.79
C PHE A 73 6.99 7.86 -8.56
N ALA A 74 5.97 7.64 -7.72
CA ALA A 74 5.77 8.40 -6.50
C ALA A 74 5.16 7.49 -5.43
N THR A 75 5.25 7.88 -4.16
CA THR A 75 4.63 7.17 -3.03
C THR A 75 4.01 8.18 -2.06
N PRO A 76 2.94 7.82 -1.33
CA PRO A 76 2.17 6.58 -1.49
C PRO A 76 1.18 6.69 -2.66
N VAL A 77 1.00 5.60 -3.37
CA VAL A 77 0.00 5.49 -4.43
C VAL A 77 -0.71 4.15 -4.27
N GLY A 78 -2.01 4.11 -4.47
CA GLY A 78 -2.79 2.90 -4.32
C GLY A 78 -3.72 2.63 -5.48
N PHE A 79 -4.02 1.35 -5.67
CA PHE A 79 -4.98 0.87 -6.67
C PHE A 79 -5.96 -0.07 -5.97
N LEU A 80 -7.24 0.09 -6.28
CA LEU A 80 -8.26 -0.87 -5.88
C LEU A 80 -8.44 -1.86 -7.03
N ILE A 81 -8.11 -3.12 -6.77
CA ILE A 81 -8.14 -4.19 -7.78
C ILE A 81 -9.27 -5.15 -7.43
N ARG A 82 -10.16 -5.41 -8.39
CA ARG A 82 -11.27 -6.35 -8.22
C ARG A 82 -10.75 -7.80 -8.25
N GLU A 83 -11.60 -8.73 -7.86
CA GLU A 83 -11.27 -10.17 -7.83
C GLU A 83 -10.84 -10.70 -9.20
N ASP A 84 -11.36 -10.12 -10.29
CA ASP A 84 -11.00 -10.51 -11.64
C ASP A 84 -9.67 -9.90 -12.13
N GLY A 85 -8.98 -9.15 -11.28
CA GLY A 85 -7.69 -8.51 -11.59
C GLY A 85 -7.81 -7.17 -12.28
N VAL A 86 -9.01 -6.65 -12.45
CA VAL A 86 -9.25 -5.35 -13.10
C VAL A 86 -9.19 -4.23 -12.07
N ILE A 87 -8.51 -3.13 -12.43
CA ILE A 87 -8.46 -1.93 -11.59
C ILE A 87 -9.86 -1.31 -11.59
N ALA A 88 -10.44 -1.21 -10.40
CA ALA A 88 -11.86 -0.85 -10.24
C ALA A 88 -12.13 0.64 -10.28
N ARG A 89 -11.15 1.46 -9.94
CA ARG A 89 -11.29 2.92 -9.81
C ARG A 89 -10.02 3.62 -10.28
N ASP A 90 -10.06 4.94 -10.39
CA ASP A 90 -8.87 5.72 -10.69
C ASP A 90 -7.84 5.55 -9.58
N VAL A 91 -6.57 5.75 -9.94
CA VAL A 91 -5.46 5.64 -8.99
C VAL A 91 -5.64 6.62 -7.83
N GLY A 92 -5.40 6.15 -6.61
CA GLY A 92 -5.38 7.00 -5.42
C GLY A 92 -3.97 7.49 -5.15
N LYS A 93 -3.82 8.80 -5.00
CA LYS A 93 -2.52 9.41 -4.71
C LYS A 93 -2.58 10.09 -3.34
N GLY A 94 -1.56 9.82 -2.51
CA GLY A 94 -1.48 10.35 -1.18
C GLY A 94 -2.45 9.67 -0.21
N VAL A 95 -2.43 10.11 1.04
CA VAL A 95 -3.25 9.50 2.11
C VAL A 95 -4.74 9.56 1.78
N GLU A 96 -5.24 10.75 1.47
CA GLU A 96 -6.66 10.96 1.21
C GLU A 96 -7.12 10.22 -0.04
N GLY A 97 -6.32 10.26 -1.11
CA GLY A 97 -6.65 9.58 -2.37
C GLY A 97 -6.74 8.08 -2.20
N ILE A 98 -5.86 7.48 -1.43
CA ILE A 98 -5.87 6.05 -1.17
C ILE A 98 -7.07 5.66 -0.30
N LEU A 99 -7.32 6.42 0.77
CA LEU A 99 -8.45 6.13 1.65
C LEU A 99 -9.80 6.29 0.94
N ALA A 100 -9.89 7.20 -0.02
CA ALA A 100 -11.10 7.38 -0.81
C ALA A 100 -11.42 6.17 -1.68
N LEU A 101 -10.44 5.33 -2.01
CA LEU A 101 -10.67 4.12 -2.81
C LEU A 101 -11.55 3.09 -2.09
N VAL A 102 -11.55 3.10 -0.78
CA VAL A 102 -12.21 2.07 0.05
C VAL A 102 -13.36 2.63 0.87
N ASN A 103 -13.69 3.88 0.70
CA ASN A 103 -14.84 4.50 1.37
C ASN A 103 -16.09 4.46 0.50
#